data_36c1a48c27a88e9d21987af11a641f09
#
_entry.id   36c1a48c27a88e9d21987af11a641f09
#
_cell.length_a   1.000
_cell.length_b   1.000
_cell.length_c   1.000
_cell.angle_alpha   90.00
_cell.angle_beta   90.00
_cell.angle_gamma   90.00
#
_symmetry.space_group_name_H-M   'P 1'
#
loop_
_entity.id
_entity.type
_entity.pdbx_description
1 polymer ?
#
loop_
_entity_poly.entity_id
_entity_poly.type
_entity_poly.pdbx_seq_one_letter_code
_entity_poly.pdbx_strand_id
1 'polypeptide(L)'
;AQAAVVGLSGGLDSTLAILITSVAMRLMDRPASDMIAVTMPCFGTTERTRDNAVELAERLGATLRRIDIGAAVRQHFKDIGQSMDDHDVTFENSQARERTQVLMDVATSAADWWWVPETSLSWPWAGPPTTATT
;
A
#
# COMPACT_ATOMS: atom_id res chain seq x y z
N ALA A 1 -20.61 -1.82 2.66
CA ALA A 1 -19.94 -2.61 1.62
C ALA A 1 -18.49 -2.82 2.00
N GLN A 2 -18.01 -4.05 1.97
CA GLN A 2 -16.62 -4.38 2.28
C GLN A 2 -15.72 -4.07 1.09
N ALA A 3 -14.63 -3.36 1.32
CA ALA A 3 -13.62 -3.07 0.32
C ALA A 3 -12.30 -3.78 0.65
N ALA A 4 -11.57 -4.21 -0.36
CA ALA A 4 -10.21 -4.73 -0.22
C ALA A 4 -9.21 -3.64 -0.59
N VAL A 5 -8.27 -3.33 0.31
CA VAL A 5 -7.25 -2.30 0.07
C VAL A 5 -5.91 -2.97 -0.17
N VAL A 6 -5.29 -2.66 -1.30
CA VAL A 6 -4.01 -3.25 -1.72
C VAL A 6 -3.02 -2.13 -2.05
N GLY A 7 -1.84 -2.17 -1.45
CA GLY A 7 -0.72 -1.33 -1.85
C GLY A 7 -0.11 -1.84 -3.15
N LEU A 8 0.10 -0.96 -4.10
CA LEU A 8 0.59 -1.33 -5.43
C LEU A 8 1.87 -0.53 -5.76
N SER A 9 3.01 -1.20 -5.63
CA SER A 9 4.33 -0.60 -5.88
C SER A 9 4.79 -0.72 -7.33
N GLY A 10 4.18 -1.61 -8.11
CA GLY A 10 4.64 -2.02 -9.44
C GLY A 10 5.67 -3.15 -9.42
N GLY A 11 6.04 -3.65 -8.22
CA GLY A 11 6.89 -4.82 -8.05
C GLY A 11 6.12 -6.13 -8.16
N LEU A 12 6.86 -7.24 -8.13
CA LEU A 12 6.29 -8.59 -8.31
C LEU A 12 5.33 -8.97 -7.16
N ASP A 13 5.69 -8.66 -5.92
CA ASP A 13 4.90 -9.04 -4.75
C ASP A 13 3.54 -8.34 -4.72
N SER A 14 3.53 -7.04 -4.97
CA SER A 14 2.29 -6.26 -5.05
C SER A 14 1.42 -6.67 -6.24
N THR A 15 2.04 -7.04 -7.35
CA THR A 15 1.34 -7.58 -8.53
C THR A 15 0.65 -8.89 -8.18
N LEU A 16 1.33 -9.80 -7.50
CA LEU A 16 0.74 -11.06 -7.05
C LEU A 16 -0.40 -10.81 -6.05
N ALA A 17 -0.21 -9.90 -5.11
CA ALA A 17 -1.23 -9.57 -4.11
C ALA A 17 -2.52 -9.05 -4.75
N ILE A 18 -2.45 -8.14 -5.71
CA ILE A 18 -3.64 -7.62 -6.37
C ILE A 18 -4.32 -8.66 -7.26
N LEU A 19 -3.55 -9.54 -7.91
CA LEU A 19 -4.11 -10.63 -8.72
C LEU A 19 -4.88 -11.63 -7.84
N ILE A 20 -4.32 -12.03 -6.71
CA ILE A 20 -4.99 -12.92 -5.75
C ILE A 20 -6.26 -12.26 -5.21
N THR A 21 -6.17 -10.98 -4.86
CA THR A 21 -7.34 -10.22 -4.38
C THR A 21 -8.43 -10.14 -5.44
N SER A 22 -8.06 -9.90 -6.70
CA SER A 22 -9.00 -9.89 -7.82
C SER A 22 -9.73 -11.21 -7.99
N VAL A 23 -9.03 -12.35 -7.87
CA VAL A 23 -9.63 -13.67 -7.91
C VAL A 23 -10.57 -13.89 -6.72
N ALA A 24 -10.15 -13.51 -5.51
CA ALA A 24 -10.96 -13.62 -4.32
C ALA A 24 -12.26 -12.81 -4.41
N MET A 25 -12.19 -11.58 -4.91
CA MET A 25 -13.37 -10.73 -5.13
C MET A 25 -14.36 -11.40 -6.09
N ARG A 26 -13.86 -12.00 -7.15
CA ARG A 26 -14.68 -12.72 -8.13
C ARG A 26 -15.35 -13.94 -7.51
N LEU A 27 -14.63 -14.73 -6.71
CA LEU A 27 -15.17 -15.90 -6.02
C LEU A 27 -16.23 -15.54 -4.97
N MET A 28 -16.16 -14.33 -4.42
CA MET A 28 -17.15 -13.81 -3.47
C MET A 28 -18.31 -13.06 -4.15
N ASP A 29 -18.39 -13.08 -5.47
CA ASP A 29 -19.40 -12.32 -6.25
C ASP A 29 -19.36 -10.81 -5.96
N ARG A 30 -18.16 -10.25 -5.72
CA ARG A 30 -17.95 -8.82 -5.45
C ARG A 30 -17.48 -8.10 -6.70
N PRO A 31 -17.93 -6.84 -6.91
CA PRO A 31 -17.44 -6.06 -8.05
C PRO A 31 -15.95 -5.73 -7.87
N ALA A 32 -15.22 -5.70 -8.99
CA ALA A 32 -13.80 -5.36 -8.98
C ALA A 32 -13.54 -3.93 -8.43
N SER A 33 -14.50 -3.03 -8.56
CA SER A 33 -14.44 -1.66 -8.04
C SER A 33 -14.39 -1.57 -6.50
N ASP A 34 -14.77 -2.64 -5.79
CA ASP A 34 -14.61 -2.74 -4.34
C ASP A 34 -13.16 -3.03 -3.93
N MET A 35 -12.29 -3.30 -4.89
CA MET A 35 -10.85 -3.41 -4.69
C MET A 35 -10.21 -2.03 -4.89
N ILE A 36 -9.62 -1.50 -3.83
CA ILE A 36 -8.94 -0.20 -3.83
C ILE A 36 -7.44 -0.45 -3.97
N ALA A 37 -6.88 -0.08 -5.12
CA ALA A 37 -5.45 -0.14 -5.38
C ALA A 37 -4.83 1.22 -5.04
N VAL A 38 -3.88 1.24 -4.11
CA VAL A 38 -3.22 2.48 -3.66
C VAL A 38 -1.78 2.48 -4.15
N THR A 39 -1.42 3.47 -4.97
CA THR A 39 -0.04 3.73 -5.36
C THR A 39 0.51 4.88 -4.53
N MET A 40 1.71 4.71 -4.01
CA MET A 40 2.34 5.68 -3.10
C MET A 40 3.74 6.04 -3.59
N PRO A 41 3.85 6.89 -4.63
CA PRO A 41 5.15 7.34 -5.11
C PRO A 41 5.92 8.10 -4.03
N CYS A 42 7.22 7.89 -4.00
CA CYS A 42 8.17 8.57 -3.13
C CYS A 42 9.49 8.75 -3.88
N PHE A 43 10.56 8.99 -3.14
CA PHE A 43 11.89 9.18 -3.73
C PHE A 43 12.35 7.92 -4.47
N GLY A 44 12.92 8.08 -5.64
CA GLY A 44 13.46 6.98 -6.45
C GLY A 44 12.42 6.10 -7.15
N THR A 45 11.13 6.40 -7.06
CA THR A 45 10.11 5.71 -7.85
C THR A 45 10.25 6.07 -9.32
N THR A 46 10.51 5.08 -10.18
CA THR A 46 10.61 5.31 -11.62
C THR A 46 9.23 5.47 -12.26
N GLU A 47 9.15 6.24 -13.33
CA GLU A 47 7.90 6.40 -14.10
C GLU A 47 7.39 5.05 -14.60
N ARG A 48 8.27 4.23 -15.13
CA ARG A 48 7.92 2.90 -15.64
C ARG A 48 7.26 2.01 -14.58
N THR A 49 7.80 1.96 -13.38
CA THR A 49 7.23 1.17 -12.28
C THR A 49 5.86 1.69 -11.89
N ARG A 50 5.70 3.01 -11.86
CA ARG A 50 4.43 3.67 -11.58
C ARG A 50 3.39 3.35 -12.65
N ASP A 51 3.76 3.46 -13.93
CA ASP A 51 2.86 3.25 -15.05
C ASP A 51 2.38 1.79 -15.12
N ASN A 52 3.24 0.83 -14.84
CA ASN A 52 2.88 -0.58 -14.74
C ASN A 52 1.84 -0.83 -13.64
N ALA A 53 2.00 -0.20 -12.48
CA ALA A 53 1.04 -0.32 -11.38
C ALA A 53 -0.33 0.25 -11.75
N VAL A 54 -0.36 1.42 -12.37
CA VAL A 54 -1.60 2.07 -12.84
C VAL A 54 -2.30 1.21 -13.89
N GLU A 55 -1.57 0.77 -14.90
CA GLU A 55 -2.13 -0.06 -15.97
C GLU A 55 -2.72 -1.37 -15.44
N LEU A 56 -2.04 -2.02 -14.52
CA LEU A 56 -2.55 -3.25 -13.90
C LEU A 56 -3.85 -3.01 -13.16
N ALA A 57 -3.92 -1.98 -12.32
CA ALA A 57 -5.13 -1.64 -11.58
C ALA A 57 -6.31 -1.34 -12.52
N GLU A 58 -6.09 -0.59 -13.57
CA GLU A 58 -7.09 -0.25 -14.58
C GLU A 58 -7.62 -1.50 -15.31
N ARG A 59 -6.71 -2.39 -15.74
CA ARG A 59 -7.07 -3.63 -16.42
C ARG A 59 -7.89 -4.58 -15.54
N LEU A 60 -7.66 -4.57 -14.23
CA LEU A 60 -8.41 -5.39 -13.27
C LEU A 60 -9.74 -4.75 -12.87
N GLY A 61 -10.00 -3.52 -13.27
CA GLY A 61 -11.22 -2.78 -12.88
C GLY A 61 -11.21 -2.29 -11.44
N ALA A 62 -10.05 -2.26 -10.79
CA ALA A 62 -9.90 -1.75 -9.43
C ALA A 62 -10.09 -0.23 -9.36
N THR A 63 -10.51 0.27 -8.21
CA THR A 63 -10.51 1.70 -7.92
C THR A 63 -9.09 2.13 -7.57
N LEU A 64 -8.48 2.97 -8.42
CA LEU A 64 -7.11 3.45 -8.22
C LEU A 64 -7.10 4.72 -7.36
N ARG A 65 -6.25 4.71 -6.32
CA ARG A 65 -5.90 5.91 -5.55
C ARG A 65 -4.39 6.14 -5.63
N ARG A 66 -4.01 7.35 -5.95
CA ARG A 66 -2.61 7.79 -5.93
C ARG A 66 -2.40 8.74 -4.77
N ILE A 67 -1.49 8.38 -3.88
CA ILE A 67 -1.13 9.18 -2.71
C ILE A 67 0.38 9.38 -2.72
N ASP A 68 0.83 10.60 -3.04
CA ASP A 68 2.25 10.94 -2.97
C ASP A 68 2.65 11.11 -1.50
N ILE A 69 3.58 10.29 -1.04
CA ILE A 69 4.04 10.31 0.36
C ILE A 69 5.34 11.12 0.55
N GLY A 70 5.87 11.69 -0.50
CA GLY A 70 7.15 12.41 -0.46
C GLY A 70 7.17 13.56 0.56
N ALA A 71 6.12 14.37 0.61
CA ALA A 71 6.03 15.50 1.55
C ALA A 71 5.99 15.03 3.01
N ALA A 72 5.21 13.98 3.31
CA ALA A 72 5.12 13.41 4.66
C ALA A 72 6.46 12.83 5.13
N VAL A 73 7.15 12.11 4.26
CA VAL A 73 8.47 11.53 4.57
C VAL A 73 9.52 12.63 4.76
N ARG A 74 9.50 13.69 3.94
CA ARG A 74 10.41 14.84 4.12
C ARG A 74 10.18 15.54 5.46
N GLN A 75 8.94 15.71 5.86
CA GLN A 75 8.62 16.29 7.17
C GLN A 75 9.12 15.40 8.31
N HIS A 76 8.92 14.09 8.20
CA HIS A 76 9.44 13.14 9.17
C HIS A 76 10.97 13.19 9.27
N PHE A 77 11.68 13.29 8.15
CA PHE A 77 13.14 13.42 8.14
C PHE A 77 13.62 14.69 8.83
N LYS A 78 12.92 15.81 8.63
CA LYS A 78 13.21 17.06 9.35
C LYS A 78 13.04 16.88 10.86
N ASP A 79 11.97 16.21 11.27
CA ASP A 79 11.65 16.01 12.69
C ASP A 79 12.71 15.16 13.40
N ILE A 80 13.26 14.14 12.74
CA ILE A 80 14.28 13.25 13.31
C ILE A 80 15.71 13.65 13.00
N GLY A 81 15.94 14.68 12.20
CA GLY A 81 17.28 15.14 11.82
C GLY A 81 17.97 14.26 10.77
N GLN A 82 17.20 13.52 9.97
CA GLN A 82 17.72 12.69 8.87
C GLN A 82 18.04 13.55 7.65
N SER A 83 19.25 13.39 7.08
CA SER A 83 19.60 14.02 5.82
C SER A 83 18.94 13.32 4.63
N MET A 84 18.48 14.10 3.65
CA MET A 84 17.97 13.57 2.38
C MET A 84 19.04 12.91 1.52
N ASP A 85 20.30 13.18 1.77
CA ASP A 85 21.45 12.63 1.03
C ASP A 85 21.92 11.28 1.60
N ASP A 86 21.53 10.96 2.83
CA ASP A 86 21.87 9.70 3.50
C ASP A 86 20.84 8.62 3.17
N HIS A 87 21.14 7.81 2.17
CA HIS A 87 20.29 6.67 1.76
C HIS A 87 20.59 5.43 2.57
N ASP A 88 20.43 5.53 3.88
CA ASP A 88 20.67 4.46 4.85
C ASP A 88 19.39 3.67 5.19
N VAL A 89 19.48 2.80 6.16
CA VAL A 89 18.35 1.99 6.65
C VAL A 89 17.19 2.87 7.13
N THR A 90 17.48 4.00 7.77
CA THR A 90 16.44 4.95 8.22
C THR A 90 15.71 5.56 7.04
N PHE A 91 16.43 5.93 5.99
CA PHE A 91 15.86 6.48 4.76
C PHE A 91 14.85 5.51 4.12
N GLU A 92 15.23 4.25 3.97
CA GLU A 92 14.37 3.23 3.36
C GLU A 92 13.20 2.83 4.27
N ASN A 93 13.46 2.59 5.53
CA ASN A 93 12.43 2.15 6.47
C ASN A 93 11.37 3.22 6.76
N SER A 94 11.74 4.48 6.77
CA SER A 94 10.77 5.58 6.97
C SER A 94 9.76 5.64 5.83
N GLN A 95 10.20 5.44 4.59
CA GLN A 95 9.31 5.34 3.43
C GLN A 95 8.38 4.13 3.53
N ALA A 96 8.91 2.98 3.93
CA ALA A 96 8.12 1.76 4.08
C ALA A 96 7.05 1.90 5.17
N ARG A 97 7.40 2.51 6.30
CA ARG A 97 6.44 2.76 7.40
C ARG A 97 5.35 3.74 7.00
N GLU A 98 5.69 4.79 6.26
CA GLU A 98 4.70 5.75 5.77
C GLU A 98 3.71 5.08 4.82
N ARG A 99 4.17 4.20 3.93
CA ARG A 99 3.28 3.41 3.07
C ARG A 99 2.32 2.55 3.87
N THR A 100 2.82 1.88 4.91
CA THR A 100 1.98 1.05 5.80
C THR A 100 0.94 1.91 6.52
N GLN A 101 1.34 3.04 7.07
CA GLN A 101 0.42 3.97 7.75
C GLN A 101 -0.70 4.43 6.81
N VAL A 102 -0.37 4.86 5.60
CA VAL A 102 -1.34 5.30 4.60
C VAL A 102 -2.33 4.18 4.26
N LEU A 103 -1.83 2.96 4.03
CA LEU A 103 -2.70 1.82 3.71
C LEU A 103 -3.65 1.47 4.86
N MET A 104 -3.17 1.48 6.09
CA MET A 104 -4.00 1.24 7.26
C MET A 104 -5.08 2.31 7.44
N ASP A 105 -4.73 3.58 7.25
CA ASP A 105 -5.67 4.68 7.38
C ASP A 105 -6.70 4.69 6.25
N VAL A 106 -6.31 4.38 5.03
CA VAL A 106 -7.23 4.22 3.90
C VAL A 106 -8.19 3.06 4.17
N ALA A 107 -7.69 1.94 4.64
CA ALA A 107 -8.51 0.79 4.99
C ALA A 107 -9.52 1.15 6.08
N THR A 108 -9.08 1.75 7.17
CA THR A 108 -9.94 2.15 8.29
C THR A 108 -11.02 3.15 7.87
N SER A 109 -10.68 4.09 6.98
CA SER A 109 -11.63 5.10 6.49
C SER A 109 -12.68 4.54 5.53
N ALA A 110 -12.42 3.39 4.92
CA ALA A 110 -13.31 2.75 3.95
C ALA A 110 -14.42 1.90 4.60
N ALA A 111 -14.70 2.02 5.86
CA ALA A 111 -15.69 1.33 6.69
C ALA A 111 -16.02 -0.13 6.25
N ASP A 112 -15.69 -1.12 7.02
CA ASP A 112 -15.78 -2.57 6.71
C ASP A 112 -14.65 -3.09 5.77
N TRP A 113 -13.45 -3.11 6.27
CA TRP A 113 -12.22 -3.31 5.50
C TRP A 113 -11.63 -4.73 5.57
N TRP A 114 -10.96 -5.11 4.46
CA TRP A 114 -9.93 -6.13 4.43
C TRP A 114 -8.64 -5.52 3.89
N TRP A 115 -7.58 -5.59 4.68
CA TRP A 115 -6.24 -5.17 4.24
C TRP A 115 -5.46 -6.40 3.76
N VAL A 116 -4.84 -6.27 2.59
CA VAL A 116 -3.93 -7.28 2.05
C VAL A 116 -2.51 -6.75 2.20
N PRO A 117 -1.70 -7.28 3.10
CA PRO A 117 -0.31 -6.84 3.24
C PRO A 117 0.48 -7.20 1.99
N GLU A 118 1.25 -6.23 1.49
CA GLU A 118 2.14 -6.40 0.35
C GLU A 118 3.21 -7.48 0.58
N THR A 119 3.61 -7.68 1.83
CA THR A 119 4.53 -8.75 2.25
C THR A 119 4.16 -9.25 3.64
N SER A 120 3.46 -10.36 3.74
CA SER A 120 3.26 -11.05 5.01
C SER A 120 4.52 -11.78 5.51
N LEU A 121 5.61 -11.77 4.74
CA LEU A 121 6.79 -12.61 4.98
C LEU A 121 8.01 -11.90 5.56
N SER A 122 8.01 -10.58 5.69
CA SER A 122 9.23 -9.85 6.09
C SER A 122 9.20 -9.09 7.41
N TRP A 123 8.16 -9.22 8.21
CA TRP A 123 8.03 -8.49 9.46
C TRP A 123 8.00 -9.40 10.69
N PRO A 124 9.17 -9.74 11.27
CA PRO A 124 9.22 -10.64 12.45
C PRO A 124 8.54 -10.10 13.71
N TRP A 125 8.12 -8.82 13.71
CA TRP A 125 7.54 -8.14 14.86
C TRP A 125 6.08 -7.70 14.68
N ALA A 126 5.52 -7.89 13.50
CA ALA A 126 4.09 -7.69 13.30
C ALA A 126 3.33 -8.86 13.92
N GLY A 127 3.05 -8.76 15.21
CA GLY A 127 2.08 -9.65 15.86
C GLY A 127 0.71 -9.56 15.17
N PRO A 128 -0.15 -10.58 15.34
CA PRO A 128 -1.49 -10.56 14.79
C PRO A 128 -2.23 -9.30 15.28
N PRO A 129 -3.10 -8.68 14.45
CA PRO A 129 -3.88 -7.54 14.88
C PRO A 129 -4.63 -7.91 16.15
N THR A 130 -4.39 -7.18 17.22
CA THR A 130 -5.19 -7.32 18.43
C THR A 130 -6.61 -6.93 18.09
N THR A 131 -7.49 -7.90 18.05
CA THR A 131 -8.93 -7.63 18.04
C THR A 131 -9.24 -6.85 19.34
N ALA A 132 -9.43 -5.55 19.19
CA ALA A 132 -10.00 -4.77 20.27
C ALA A 132 -11.42 -5.27 20.49
N THR A 133 -11.59 -6.17 21.46
CA THR A 133 -12.90 -6.51 22.00
C THR A 133 -13.34 -5.33 22.85
N THR A 134 -14.32 -4.60 22.39
CA THR A 134 -15.12 -3.72 23.23
C THR A 134 -16.05 -4.55 24.07
#